data_532616372c1e0967b0ecd0b707f612e8
#
_entry.id   532616372c1e0967b0ecd0b707f612e8
#
_cell.length_a   1.000
_cell.length_b   1.000
_cell.length_c   1.000
_cell.angle_alpha   90.00
_cell.angle_beta   90.00
_cell.angle_gamma   90.00
#
_symmetry.space_group_name_H-M   'P 1'
#
loop_
_entity.id
_entity.type
_entity.pdbx_description
1 polymer ?
#
loop_
_entity_poly.entity_id
_entity_poly.type
_entity_poly.pdbx_seq_one_letter_code
_entity_poly.pdbx_strand_id
1 'polypeptide(L)'
;MSILQKIAEIEAEMARTQRNKATMGHLGLLKARLAKLRRELLTPKGGGGGGGEGFDVAKTGDARIGFVGFPSVGKSTLLTNLAGVYSEVAEYEFTTLTTVPGVIRYKGAKIQLLDLPGIIEGAKDGKGRGRQVIAVARTCNLILIVLDMLKPLQHKCIIEKELEGFGIRLNKQPPNIGFKKKDKGGINLTALVPQSELDLENVKAILSEYRIHNADIILRYDATAEDLIDIVEGNRVYIPCIYVLNKIDQITIEELDIVYKIPHCVPLSAHHKWNFDDLLEKIWDYLSLIRIYTKPKSQLPDYTSPIVLPAGNPTVEDLCCKIHKSLLKEFKYALVWGSSVKHNPQRCGKDHVLNDEDVVQIVKNMLGESAFHFYFSIAFEQQSEWSFAFFASKILLTTNFI
;
A
#
# COMPACT_ATOMS: atom_id res chain seq x y z
N MET A 1 26.42 25.76 -4.86
CA MET A 1 25.46 25.58 -3.76
C MET A 1 24.87 24.18 -3.83
N SER A 2 24.92 23.37 -2.75
CA SER A 2 24.37 22.02 -2.76
C SER A 2 22.83 22.07 -2.75
N ILE A 3 22.16 20.98 -3.19
CA ILE A 3 20.69 20.90 -3.16
C ILE A 3 20.18 21.06 -1.72
N LEU A 4 20.88 20.49 -0.75
CA LEU A 4 20.55 20.60 0.68
C LEU A 4 20.62 22.05 1.19
N GLN A 5 21.62 22.83 0.76
CA GLN A 5 21.71 24.25 1.12
C GLN A 5 20.52 25.04 0.57
N LYS A 6 20.13 24.78 -0.70
CA LYS A 6 18.95 25.42 -1.30
C LYS A 6 17.66 25.08 -0.57
N ILE A 7 17.51 23.84 -0.13
CA ILE A 7 16.34 23.41 0.67
C ILE A 7 16.30 24.18 2.00
N ALA A 8 17.43 24.25 2.72
CA ALA A 8 17.51 24.95 3.99
C ALA A 8 17.22 26.46 3.85
N GLU A 9 17.68 27.09 2.77
CA GLU A 9 17.38 28.49 2.48
C GLU A 9 15.88 28.72 2.25
N ILE A 10 15.24 27.87 1.45
CA ILE A 10 13.80 27.97 1.17
C ILE A 10 13.00 27.72 2.46
N GLU A 11 13.36 26.73 3.27
CA GLU A 11 12.70 26.46 4.54
C GLU A 11 12.84 27.64 5.52
N ALA A 12 14.01 28.27 5.58
CA ALA A 12 14.25 29.48 6.38
C ALA A 12 13.43 30.67 5.87
N GLU A 13 13.29 30.84 4.55
CA GLU A 13 12.46 31.89 3.95
C GLU A 13 10.99 31.66 4.27
N MET A 14 10.49 30.42 4.13
CA MET A 14 9.12 30.07 4.48
C MET A 14 8.82 30.31 5.97
N ALA A 15 9.77 30.03 6.87
CA ALA A 15 9.60 30.24 8.31
C ALA A 15 9.51 31.74 8.68
N ARG A 16 10.17 32.63 7.92
CA ARG A 16 10.12 34.09 8.14
C ARG A 16 8.92 34.77 7.50
N THR A 17 8.31 34.11 6.50
CA THR A 17 7.18 34.69 5.75
C THR A 17 5.88 34.52 6.54
N GLN A 18 5.21 35.61 6.86
CA GLN A 18 3.89 35.59 7.48
C GLN A 18 2.86 34.99 6.52
N ARG A 19 1.95 34.19 7.04
CA ARG A 19 0.84 33.61 6.27
C ARG A 19 -0.31 34.61 6.22
N ASN A 20 -0.48 35.29 5.09
CA ASN A 20 -1.60 36.16 4.80
C ASN A 20 -1.97 36.04 3.31
N LYS A 21 -3.11 36.61 2.92
CA LYS A 21 -3.62 36.49 1.53
C LYS A 21 -2.61 37.01 0.49
N ALA A 22 -1.84 38.07 0.81
CA ALA A 22 -0.85 38.66 -0.09
C ALA A 22 0.39 37.77 -0.28
N THR A 23 0.75 36.96 0.72
CA THR A 23 1.94 36.08 0.68
C THR A 23 1.64 34.65 0.27
N MET A 24 0.35 34.27 0.12
CA MET A 24 -0.07 32.91 -0.25
C MET A 24 0.54 32.44 -1.57
N GLY A 25 0.54 33.30 -2.60
CA GLY A 25 1.16 32.99 -3.89
C GLY A 25 2.65 32.72 -3.79
N HIS A 26 3.37 33.57 -3.03
CA HIS A 26 4.79 33.40 -2.78
C HIS A 26 5.08 32.10 -2.00
N LEU A 27 4.32 31.83 -0.94
CA LEU A 27 4.45 30.58 -0.17
C LEU A 27 4.13 29.35 -1.03
N GLY A 28 3.14 29.41 -1.91
CA GLY A 28 2.82 28.35 -2.86
C GLY A 28 3.98 28.05 -3.82
N LEU A 29 4.64 29.10 -4.34
CA LEU A 29 5.81 28.96 -5.19
C LEU A 29 7.02 28.37 -4.45
N LEU A 30 7.28 28.80 -3.21
CA LEU A 30 8.34 28.24 -2.38
C LEU A 30 8.09 26.75 -2.07
N LYS A 31 6.85 26.37 -1.76
CA LYS A 31 6.45 24.96 -1.57
C LYS A 31 6.68 24.13 -2.84
N ALA A 32 6.34 24.66 -4.02
CA ALA A 32 6.59 24.00 -5.30
C ALA A 32 8.08 23.78 -5.56
N ARG A 33 8.91 24.80 -5.32
CA ARG A 33 10.37 24.68 -5.43
C ARG A 33 10.95 23.65 -4.47
N LEU A 34 10.50 23.68 -3.23
CA LEU A 34 10.93 22.73 -2.20
C LEU A 34 10.57 21.29 -2.61
N ALA A 35 9.35 21.05 -3.08
CA ALA A 35 8.91 19.74 -3.56
C ALA A 35 9.79 19.24 -4.71
N LYS A 36 10.10 20.10 -5.68
CA LYS A 36 10.96 19.79 -6.82
C LYS A 36 12.39 19.44 -6.39
N LEU A 37 13.00 20.23 -5.49
CA LEU A 37 14.36 19.96 -4.98
C LEU A 37 14.40 18.64 -4.18
N ARG A 38 13.40 18.36 -3.37
CA ARG A 38 13.30 17.09 -2.64
C ARG A 38 13.14 15.91 -3.60
N ARG A 39 12.39 16.07 -4.70
CA ARG A 39 12.32 15.07 -5.76
C ARG A 39 13.67 14.83 -6.43
N GLU A 40 14.42 15.90 -6.75
CA GLU A 40 15.77 15.78 -7.31
C GLU A 40 16.74 15.03 -6.39
N LEU A 41 16.58 15.16 -5.07
CA LEU A 41 17.35 14.39 -4.09
C LEU A 41 17.05 12.90 -4.16
N LEU A 42 15.79 12.52 -4.45
CA LEU A 42 15.36 11.12 -4.54
C LEU A 42 15.75 10.48 -5.87
N THR A 43 15.83 11.27 -6.96
CA THR A 43 16.16 10.75 -8.29
C THR A 43 17.68 10.57 -8.40
N PRO A 44 18.21 9.39 -8.75
CA PRO A 44 19.66 9.22 -8.93
C PRO A 44 20.13 10.07 -10.09
N LYS A 45 21.14 10.93 -9.86
CA LYS A 45 21.88 11.59 -10.94
C LYS A 45 22.80 10.56 -11.61
N GLY A 46 22.35 9.97 -12.68
CA GLY A 46 23.11 9.02 -13.45
C GLY A 46 22.24 8.40 -14.52
N GLY A 47 22.26 8.95 -15.73
CA GLY A 47 21.86 8.25 -16.94
C GLY A 47 22.86 7.14 -17.18
N GLY A 48 22.42 5.90 -17.09
CA GLY A 48 23.19 4.71 -17.38
C GLY A 48 22.41 3.51 -16.88
N GLY A 49 21.88 2.71 -17.82
CA GLY A 49 21.23 1.46 -17.52
C GLY A 49 22.22 0.48 -16.85
N GLY A 50 22.25 0.55 -15.56
CA GLY A 50 22.81 -0.47 -14.69
C GLY A 50 21.74 -0.69 -13.65
N GLY A 51 21.15 -1.89 -13.62
CA GLY A 51 20.34 -2.35 -12.52
C GLY A 51 21.18 -2.24 -11.26
N GLY A 52 21.16 -1.06 -10.61
CA GLY A 52 21.64 -0.93 -9.25
C GLY A 52 20.84 -1.96 -8.47
N GLU A 53 21.52 -2.81 -7.71
CA GLU A 53 20.91 -3.71 -6.74
C GLU A 53 19.94 -2.88 -5.90
N GLY A 54 18.72 -2.80 -6.44
CA GLY A 54 17.61 -2.14 -5.77
C GLY A 54 17.37 -2.95 -4.51
N PHE A 55 17.25 -2.28 -3.44
CA PHE A 55 16.82 -2.79 -2.15
C PHE A 55 15.37 -3.23 -2.26
N ASP A 56 15.13 -4.19 -3.14
CA ASP A 56 13.79 -4.68 -3.44
C ASP A 56 13.55 -5.89 -2.53
N VAL A 57 13.03 -5.60 -1.35
CA VAL A 57 12.49 -6.65 -0.50
C VAL A 57 11.28 -7.22 -1.22
N ALA A 58 11.38 -8.47 -1.69
CA ALA A 58 10.29 -9.14 -2.36
C ALA A 58 9.00 -9.04 -1.52
N LYS A 59 7.89 -8.66 -2.17
CA LYS A 59 6.60 -8.57 -1.50
C LYS A 59 6.11 -9.98 -1.19
N THR A 60 6.22 -10.38 0.08
CA THR A 60 5.77 -11.67 0.56
C THR A 60 4.52 -11.49 1.40
N GLY A 61 3.44 -12.21 1.07
CA GLY A 61 2.16 -12.15 1.80
C GLY A 61 1.15 -11.17 1.23
N ASP A 62 0.11 -10.90 2.02
CA ASP A 62 -1.09 -10.14 1.60
C ASP A 62 -0.93 -8.64 1.85
N ALA A 63 -0.23 -8.27 2.93
CA ALA A 63 0.04 -6.89 3.29
C ALA A 63 1.45 -6.72 3.83
N ARG A 64 1.94 -5.47 3.78
CA ARG A 64 3.25 -5.06 4.26
C ARG A 64 3.12 -3.87 5.19
N ILE A 65 3.73 -3.96 6.39
CA ILE A 65 3.72 -2.92 7.41
C ILE A 65 5.15 -2.45 7.66
N GLY A 66 5.36 -1.14 7.63
CA GLY A 66 6.64 -0.51 7.95
C GLY A 66 6.65 0.09 9.35
N PHE A 67 7.66 -0.22 10.14
CA PHE A 67 7.89 0.35 11.47
C PHE A 67 8.87 1.51 11.38
N VAL A 68 8.46 2.67 11.86
CA VAL A 68 9.26 3.90 11.88
C VAL A 68 9.31 4.45 13.29
N GLY A 69 10.42 5.03 13.69
CA GLY A 69 10.56 5.66 15.00
C GLY A 69 12.01 5.92 15.36
N PHE A 70 12.22 6.75 16.37
CA PHE A 70 13.55 7.06 16.87
C PHE A 70 14.27 5.84 17.45
N PRO A 71 15.58 5.89 17.64
CA PRO A 71 16.32 4.87 18.38
C PRO A 71 15.77 4.70 19.79
N SER A 72 15.83 3.51 20.32
CA SER A 72 15.46 3.16 21.71
C SER A 72 13.98 3.36 22.10
N VAL A 73 13.07 3.59 21.15
CA VAL A 73 11.62 3.66 21.42
C VAL A 73 10.97 2.27 21.57
N GLY A 74 11.73 1.18 21.34
CA GLY A 74 11.25 -0.20 21.48
C GLY A 74 10.70 -0.84 20.20
N LYS A 75 11.06 -0.34 19.00
CA LYS A 75 10.65 -0.94 17.71
C LYS A 75 11.03 -2.41 17.60
N SER A 76 12.31 -2.74 17.82
CA SER A 76 12.81 -4.11 17.68
C SER A 76 12.18 -5.05 18.72
N THR A 77 11.95 -4.57 19.94
CA THR A 77 11.23 -5.33 20.97
C THR A 77 9.79 -5.62 20.55
N LEU A 78 9.10 -4.62 19.99
CA LEU A 78 7.74 -4.78 19.49
C LEU A 78 7.70 -5.77 18.34
N LEU A 79 8.59 -5.65 17.36
CA LEU A 79 8.72 -6.57 16.23
C LEU A 79 8.98 -8.00 16.67
N THR A 80 9.97 -8.20 17.57
CA THR A 80 10.32 -9.53 18.08
C THR A 80 9.16 -10.16 18.83
N ASN A 81 8.45 -9.39 19.64
CA ASN A 81 7.32 -9.90 20.42
C ASN A 81 6.10 -10.18 19.55
N LEU A 82 5.79 -9.35 18.56
CA LEU A 82 4.73 -9.62 17.59
C LEU A 82 5.07 -10.86 16.74
N ALA A 83 6.28 -10.94 16.23
CA ALA A 83 6.73 -12.12 15.47
C ALA A 83 6.74 -13.37 16.35
N GLY A 84 7.24 -13.30 17.59
CA GLY A 84 7.31 -14.45 18.48
C GLY A 84 5.96 -15.00 18.94
N VAL A 85 4.91 -14.19 18.97
CA VAL A 85 3.57 -14.63 19.38
C VAL A 85 2.73 -15.11 18.20
N TYR A 86 2.85 -14.47 17.03
CA TYR A 86 1.96 -14.65 15.89
C TYR A 86 2.66 -15.20 14.63
N SER A 87 3.95 -15.53 14.70
CA SER A 87 4.69 -16.12 13.57
C SER A 87 4.74 -17.64 13.68
N GLU A 88 4.37 -18.34 12.63
CA GLU A 88 4.91 -19.68 12.38
C GLU A 88 6.36 -19.50 11.92
N VAL A 89 7.28 -20.18 12.59
CA VAL A 89 8.73 -20.14 12.30
C VAL A 89 8.97 -20.33 10.81
N ALA A 90 9.26 -19.25 10.11
CA ALA A 90 9.79 -19.31 8.77
C ALA A 90 11.23 -18.81 8.84
N GLU A 91 12.17 -19.73 8.74
CA GLU A 91 13.58 -19.43 8.48
C GLU A 91 13.66 -18.72 7.14
N TYR A 92 13.90 -17.41 7.17
CA TYR A 92 14.26 -16.68 5.97
C TYR A 92 15.77 -16.53 5.91
N GLU A 93 16.39 -17.36 5.07
CA GLU A 93 17.75 -17.15 4.59
C GLU A 93 17.79 -15.84 3.77
N PHE A 94 18.80 -15.02 4.08
CA PHE A 94 19.35 -13.93 3.26
C PHE A 94 18.54 -12.66 3.08
N THR A 95 18.81 -11.69 3.95
CA THR A 95 18.83 -10.28 3.54
C THR A 95 20.07 -9.60 4.09
N THR A 96 20.89 -9.04 3.22
CA THR A 96 22.12 -8.31 3.49
C THR A 96 21.91 -6.95 4.19
N LEU A 97 20.69 -6.61 4.55
CA LEU A 97 20.36 -5.50 5.43
C LEU A 97 19.87 -6.04 6.78
N THR A 98 20.24 -5.36 7.84
CA THR A 98 19.93 -5.62 9.25
C THR A 98 18.44 -5.51 9.62
N THR A 99 17.54 -5.67 8.68
CA THR A 99 16.09 -5.68 8.88
C THR A 99 15.61 -7.12 8.79
N VAL A 100 15.44 -7.78 9.92
CA VAL A 100 14.81 -9.10 9.96
C VAL A 100 13.32 -8.88 9.64
N PRO A 101 12.84 -9.27 8.46
CA PRO A 101 11.42 -9.18 8.16
C PRO A 101 10.70 -10.25 8.99
N GLY A 102 9.84 -9.83 9.91
CA GLY A 102 8.89 -10.75 10.54
C GLY A 102 7.70 -10.96 9.62
N VAL A 103 7.12 -12.16 9.63
CA VAL A 103 5.81 -12.42 9.00
C VAL A 103 4.88 -12.91 10.09
N ILE A 104 3.77 -12.23 10.27
CA ILE A 104 2.73 -12.64 11.20
C ILE A 104 1.51 -13.16 10.42
N ARG A 105 0.78 -14.09 11.04
CA ARG A 105 -0.52 -14.55 10.55
C ARG A 105 -1.61 -14.04 11.47
N TYR A 106 -2.51 -13.25 10.93
CA TYR A 106 -3.65 -12.73 11.67
C TYR A 106 -4.93 -12.82 10.82
N LYS A 107 -5.98 -13.41 11.36
CA LYS A 107 -7.26 -13.67 10.66
C LYS A 107 -7.07 -14.31 9.26
N GLY A 108 -6.08 -15.18 9.12
CA GLY A 108 -5.74 -15.87 7.87
C GLY A 108 -4.85 -15.07 6.89
N ALA A 109 -4.63 -13.78 7.11
CA ALA A 109 -3.73 -12.97 6.32
C ALA A 109 -2.27 -13.16 6.73
N LYS A 110 -1.37 -13.20 5.74
CA LYS A 110 0.07 -13.14 5.94
C LYS A 110 0.53 -11.69 5.83
N ILE A 111 0.98 -11.11 6.95
CA ILE A 111 1.40 -9.72 7.03
C ILE A 111 2.90 -9.66 7.24
N GLN A 112 3.60 -9.02 6.31
CA GLN A 112 5.04 -8.81 6.39
C GLN A 112 5.34 -7.56 7.22
N LEU A 113 6.18 -7.71 8.26
CA LEU A 113 6.64 -6.62 9.13
C LEU A 113 8.05 -6.21 8.71
N LEU A 114 8.27 -4.92 8.47
CA LEU A 114 9.56 -4.37 8.07
C LEU A 114 10.02 -3.33 9.09
N ASP A 115 11.18 -3.50 9.69
CA ASP A 115 11.84 -2.41 10.41
C ASP A 115 12.46 -1.45 9.41
N LEU A 116 12.19 -0.17 9.52
CA LEU A 116 12.70 0.89 8.66
C LEU A 116 13.64 1.81 9.46
N PRO A 117 14.86 1.32 9.79
CA PRO A 117 15.82 2.10 10.56
C PRO A 117 16.41 3.23 9.72
N GLY A 118 16.79 4.33 10.36
CA GLY A 118 17.57 5.40 9.72
C GLY A 118 16.77 6.35 8.81
N ILE A 119 15.45 6.30 8.80
CA ILE A 119 14.62 7.35 8.15
C ILE A 119 14.96 8.71 8.79
N ILE A 120 15.10 8.76 10.11
CA ILE A 120 15.26 9.99 10.88
C ILE A 120 16.71 10.50 10.88
N GLU A 121 17.70 9.63 10.89
CA GLU A 121 19.11 10.01 11.05
C GLU A 121 19.89 10.12 9.73
N GLY A 122 19.46 9.45 8.68
CA GLY A 122 20.21 9.36 7.43
C GLY A 122 19.62 10.15 6.26
N ALA A 123 18.40 10.61 6.37
CA ALA A 123 17.71 11.29 5.28
C ALA A 123 18.25 12.73 5.06
N LYS A 124 18.59 13.42 6.13
CA LYS A 124 19.19 14.79 6.06
C LYS A 124 20.57 14.81 5.44
N ASP A 125 21.36 13.77 5.62
CA ASP A 125 22.74 13.72 5.15
C ASP A 125 22.87 13.26 3.68
N GLY A 126 21.76 12.97 3.00
CA GLY A 126 21.77 12.56 1.58
C GLY A 126 22.52 11.25 1.30
N LYS A 127 22.91 10.50 2.34
CA LYS A 127 23.63 9.23 2.21
C LYS A 127 22.69 8.15 1.67
N GLY A 128 23.16 7.33 0.74
CA GLY A 128 22.38 6.39 -0.06
C GLY A 128 21.40 5.47 0.68
N ARG A 129 21.66 5.15 1.94
CA ARG A 129 20.78 4.29 2.77
C ARG A 129 19.40 4.90 3.04
N GLY A 130 19.29 6.20 3.32
CA GLY A 130 18.01 6.85 3.57
C GLY A 130 17.05 6.78 2.38
N ARG A 131 17.56 6.87 1.15
CA ARG A 131 16.74 6.74 -0.07
C ARG A 131 16.16 5.33 -0.24
N GLN A 132 16.95 4.31 0.06
CA GLN A 132 16.53 2.91 -0.04
C GLN A 132 15.43 2.59 0.96
N VAL A 133 15.57 3.05 2.22
CA VAL A 133 14.56 2.86 3.26
C VAL A 133 13.25 3.54 2.89
N ILE A 134 13.31 4.74 2.30
CA ILE A 134 12.12 5.46 1.84
C ILE A 134 11.47 4.75 0.65
N ALA A 135 12.25 4.21 -0.28
CA ALA A 135 11.71 3.40 -1.38
C ALA A 135 10.92 2.20 -0.84
N VAL A 136 11.44 1.51 0.18
CA VAL A 136 10.72 0.42 0.86
C VAL A 136 9.49 0.93 1.60
N ALA A 137 9.58 2.06 2.34
CA ALA A 137 8.43 2.66 3.04
C ALA A 137 7.26 2.96 2.09
N ARG A 138 7.56 3.42 0.87
CA ARG A 138 6.54 3.68 -0.17
C ARG A 138 5.83 2.44 -0.69
N THR A 139 6.38 1.26 -0.46
CA THR A 139 5.75 -0.03 -0.83
C THR A 139 4.89 -0.62 0.28
N CYS A 140 4.90 -0.01 1.47
CA CYS A 140 4.09 -0.46 2.61
C CYS A 140 2.62 -0.12 2.42
N ASN A 141 1.75 -1.00 2.91
CA ASN A 141 0.30 -0.78 2.95
C ASN A 141 -0.13 -0.01 4.20
N LEU A 142 0.68 -0.06 5.25
CA LEU A 142 0.47 0.62 6.54
C LEU A 142 1.81 1.01 7.14
N ILE A 143 1.88 2.18 7.78
CA ILE A 143 3.04 2.61 8.55
C ILE A 143 2.66 2.65 10.03
N LEU A 144 3.49 2.02 10.87
CA LEU A 144 3.41 2.14 12.33
C LEU A 144 4.52 3.07 12.81
N ILE A 145 4.15 4.22 13.36
CA ILE A 145 5.09 5.15 13.98
C ILE A 145 5.16 4.86 15.46
N VAL A 146 6.28 4.27 15.90
CA VAL A 146 6.50 3.92 17.30
C VAL A 146 7.09 5.11 18.04
N LEU A 147 6.38 5.57 19.06
CA LEU A 147 6.73 6.69 19.92
C LEU A 147 6.91 6.21 21.36
N ASP A 148 7.83 6.84 22.07
CA ASP A 148 8.07 6.62 23.49
C ASP A 148 7.24 7.63 24.30
N MET A 149 6.38 7.17 25.19
CA MET A 149 5.50 8.02 26.00
C MET A 149 6.26 8.99 26.90
N LEU A 150 7.49 8.64 27.28
CA LEU A 150 8.33 9.49 28.14
C LEU A 150 9.04 10.61 27.36
N LYS A 151 8.93 10.61 26.03
CA LYS A 151 9.61 11.58 25.16
C LYS A 151 8.65 12.65 24.64
N PRO A 152 9.16 13.86 24.32
CA PRO A 152 8.32 14.92 23.80
C PRO A 152 7.56 14.55 22.53
N LEU A 153 6.32 15.00 22.40
CA LEU A 153 5.47 14.83 21.20
C LEU A 153 6.06 15.45 19.93
N GLN A 154 7.08 16.30 20.07
CA GLN A 154 7.84 16.85 18.94
C GLN A 154 8.43 15.75 18.04
N HIS A 155 8.76 14.59 18.60
CA HIS A 155 9.25 13.43 17.84
C HIS A 155 8.25 12.98 16.76
N LYS A 156 6.94 12.99 17.07
CA LYS A 156 5.87 12.73 16.10
C LYS A 156 5.96 13.70 14.93
N CYS A 157 5.98 15.00 15.21
CA CYS A 157 6.02 16.04 14.16
C CYS A 157 7.29 15.96 13.29
N ILE A 158 8.42 15.56 13.87
CA ILE A 158 9.66 15.41 13.12
C ILE A 158 9.55 14.25 12.13
N ILE A 159 9.05 13.09 12.57
CA ILE A 159 8.86 11.90 11.72
C ILE A 159 7.86 12.20 10.60
N GLU A 160 6.73 12.82 10.93
CA GLU A 160 5.72 13.20 9.94
C GLU A 160 6.29 14.12 8.86
N LYS A 161 7.00 15.19 9.25
CA LYS A 161 7.64 16.13 8.33
C LYS A 161 8.69 15.45 7.44
N GLU A 162 9.45 14.51 7.97
CA GLU A 162 10.42 13.74 7.20
C GLU A 162 9.71 12.88 6.14
N LEU A 163 8.71 12.09 6.53
CA LEU A 163 7.94 11.24 5.62
C LEU A 163 7.17 12.07 4.57
N GLU A 164 6.55 13.17 4.97
CA GLU A 164 5.90 14.11 4.05
C GLU A 164 6.89 14.72 3.06
N GLY A 165 8.08 15.05 3.52
CA GLY A 165 9.17 15.57 2.69
C GLY A 165 9.56 14.61 1.57
N PHE A 166 9.45 13.31 1.80
CA PHE A 166 9.72 12.27 0.82
C PHE A 166 8.50 11.86 -0.01
N GLY A 167 7.39 12.58 0.11
CA GLY A 167 6.19 12.38 -0.70
C GLY A 167 5.30 11.24 -0.20
N ILE A 168 5.40 10.87 1.08
CA ILE A 168 4.47 9.97 1.75
C ILE A 168 3.47 10.82 2.53
N ARG A 169 2.18 10.67 2.23
CA ARG A 169 1.08 11.36 2.91
C ARG A 169 0.42 10.40 3.87
N LEU A 170 0.53 10.71 5.18
CA LEU A 170 0.01 9.87 6.25
C LEU A 170 -1.44 10.23 6.56
N ASN A 171 -2.32 9.24 6.65
CA ASN A 171 -3.73 9.41 7.00
C ASN A 171 -4.48 10.48 6.18
N LYS A 172 -4.02 10.74 4.95
CA LYS A 172 -4.66 11.64 3.99
C LYS A 172 -5.19 10.84 2.81
N GLN A 173 -6.24 11.33 2.19
CA GLN A 173 -6.73 10.78 0.93
C GLN A 173 -6.17 11.56 -0.26
N PRO A 174 -6.03 10.92 -1.43
CA PRO A 174 -5.63 11.62 -2.65
C PRO A 174 -6.53 12.81 -2.94
N PRO A 175 -5.98 13.99 -3.32
CA PRO A 175 -6.77 15.17 -3.61
C PRO A 175 -7.75 14.95 -4.76
N ASN A 176 -9.00 15.33 -4.57
CA ASN A 176 -10.03 15.23 -5.62
C ASN A 176 -9.99 16.44 -6.56
N ILE A 177 -8.87 16.60 -7.25
CA ILE A 177 -8.63 17.67 -8.23
C ILE A 177 -8.50 17.03 -9.62
N GLY A 178 -9.30 17.50 -10.58
CA GLY A 178 -9.13 17.15 -11.98
C GLY A 178 -7.98 17.95 -12.58
N PHE A 179 -6.94 17.26 -13.08
CA PHE A 179 -5.80 17.89 -13.72
C PHE A 179 -5.51 17.24 -15.08
N LYS A 180 -5.54 18.05 -16.14
CA LYS A 180 -5.23 17.61 -17.51
C LYS A 180 -4.30 18.61 -18.19
N LYS A 181 -3.11 18.17 -18.57
CA LYS A 181 -2.20 18.98 -19.41
C LYS A 181 -2.76 19.10 -20.82
N LYS A 182 -2.58 20.28 -21.43
CA LYS A 182 -2.92 20.59 -22.82
C LYS A 182 -1.70 21.07 -23.58
N ASP A 183 -1.77 21.03 -24.89
CA ASP A 183 -0.72 21.56 -25.75
C ASP A 183 -0.86 23.07 -25.96
N LYS A 184 -2.10 23.56 -26.03
CA LYS A 184 -2.45 24.98 -26.28
C LYS A 184 -3.65 25.40 -25.44
N GLY A 185 -3.88 26.71 -25.28
CA GLY A 185 -5.11 27.27 -24.68
C GLY A 185 -4.95 27.87 -23.28
N GLY A 186 -3.73 27.93 -22.73
CA GLY A 186 -3.48 28.52 -21.42
C GLY A 186 -3.98 27.68 -20.26
N ILE A 187 -4.03 28.26 -19.06
CA ILE A 187 -4.50 27.62 -17.84
C ILE A 187 -5.95 27.98 -17.61
N ASN A 188 -6.81 26.97 -17.64
CA ASN A 188 -8.24 27.10 -17.31
C ASN A 188 -8.48 26.54 -15.91
N LEU A 189 -8.99 27.35 -15.01
CA LEU A 189 -9.35 27.00 -13.65
C LEU A 189 -10.86 26.98 -13.51
N THR A 190 -11.43 25.84 -13.15
CA THR A 190 -12.85 25.68 -12.80
C THR A 190 -12.95 25.29 -11.35
N ALA A 191 -13.50 26.14 -10.51
CA ALA A 191 -13.75 25.86 -9.11
C ALA A 191 -15.24 25.60 -8.89
N LEU A 192 -15.59 24.43 -8.37
CA LEU A 192 -16.99 24.08 -8.02
C LEU A 192 -17.41 24.65 -6.66
N VAL A 193 -16.41 24.99 -5.82
CA VAL A 193 -16.59 25.54 -4.48
C VAL A 193 -15.71 26.78 -4.34
N PRO A 194 -16.10 27.81 -3.58
CA PRO A 194 -15.25 28.95 -3.29
C PRO A 194 -13.88 28.50 -2.73
N GLN A 195 -12.82 29.11 -3.23
CA GLN A 195 -11.45 28.76 -2.83
C GLN A 195 -10.89 29.78 -1.85
N SER A 196 -10.27 29.31 -0.78
CA SER A 196 -9.62 30.17 0.23
C SER A 196 -8.16 30.51 -0.14
N GLU A 197 -7.42 29.56 -0.71
CA GLU A 197 -6.00 29.67 -1.00
C GLU A 197 -5.67 29.72 -2.51
N LEU A 198 -6.39 28.97 -3.34
CA LEU A 198 -6.09 28.78 -4.75
C LEU A 198 -6.92 29.70 -5.64
N ASP A 199 -6.38 30.85 -5.98
CA ASP A 199 -6.86 31.69 -7.08
C ASP A 199 -6.09 31.39 -8.38
N LEU A 200 -6.54 31.98 -9.49
CA LEU A 200 -5.94 31.74 -10.81
C LEU A 200 -4.47 32.17 -10.86
N GLU A 201 -4.09 33.23 -10.13
CA GLU A 201 -2.72 33.75 -10.11
C GLU A 201 -1.79 32.82 -9.34
N ASN A 202 -2.24 32.33 -8.17
CA ASN A 202 -1.49 31.36 -7.37
C ASN A 202 -1.30 30.04 -8.12
N VAL A 203 -2.34 29.55 -8.79
CA VAL A 203 -2.25 28.35 -9.62
C VAL A 203 -1.26 28.53 -10.78
N LYS A 204 -1.30 29.67 -11.48
CA LYS A 204 -0.31 29.99 -12.54
C LYS A 204 1.10 30.04 -12.01
N ALA A 205 1.34 30.66 -10.85
CA ALA A 205 2.65 30.74 -10.22
C ALA A 205 3.21 29.34 -9.88
N ILE A 206 2.40 28.48 -9.29
CA ILE A 206 2.78 27.10 -8.97
C ILE A 206 3.10 26.30 -10.25
N LEU A 207 2.23 26.35 -11.27
CA LEU A 207 2.43 25.61 -12.52
C LEU A 207 3.62 26.11 -13.34
N SER A 208 3.94 27.40 -13.27
CA SER A 208 5.11 27.98 -13.97
C SER A 208 6.41 27.35 -13.47
N GLU A 209 6.52 27.03 -12.17
CA GLU A 209 7.68 26.36 -11.60
C GLU A 209 7.90 24.96 -12.21
N TYR A 210 6.81 24.28 -12.60
CA TYR A 210 6.84 22.99 -13.30
C TYR A 210 6.90 23.11 -14.82
N ARG A 211 7.04 24.36 -15.37
CA ARG A 211 7.03 24.66 -16.81
C ARG A 211 5.74 24.18 -17.50
N ILE A 212 4.62 24.26 -16.81
CA ILE A 212 3.31 23.91 -17.35
C ILE A 212 2.56 25.23 -17.61
N HIS A 213 2.36 25.54 -18.88
CA HIS A 213 1.72 26.78 -19.31
C HIS A 213 0.29 26.55 -19.82
N ASN A 214 -0.07 25.32 -20.10
CA ASN A 214 -1.39 24.95 -20.62
C ASN A 214 -1.94 23.75 -19.84
N ALA A 215 -3.04 23.94 -19.12
CA ALA A 215 -3.72 22.88 -18.37
C ALA A 215 -5.17 23.25 -18.06
N ASP A 216 -6.02 22.23 -17.93
CA ASP A 216 -7.33 22.33 -17.31
C ASP A 216 -7.25 21.82 -15.88
N ILE A 217 -7.78 22.59 -14.94
CA ILE A 217 -7.81 22.26 -13.53
C ILE A 217 -9.26 22.42 -13.04
N ILE A 218 -9.74 21.37 -12.39
CA ILE A 218 -11.08 21.35 -11.79
C ILE A 218 -10.93 21.12 -10.29
N LEU A 219 -11.24 22.14 -9.50
CA LEU A 219 -11.24 22.06 -8.04
C LEU A 219 -12.65 21.69 -7.56
N ARG A 220 -12.80 20.55 -6.90
CA ARG A 220 -14.08 20.04 -6.42
C ARG A 220 -14.34 20.33 -4.95
N TYR A 221 -13.35 20.81 -4.23
CA TYR A 221 -13.38 21.22 -2.83
C TYR A 221 -12.46 22.41 -2.61
N ASP A 222 -12.45 22.99 -1.42
CA ASP A 222 -11.49 24.05 -1.07
C ASP A 222 -10.09 23.45 -0.90
N ALA A 223 -9.31 23.52 -1.97
CA ALA A 223 -8.03 22.85 -2.09
C ALA A 223 -6.86 23.75 -1.68
N THR A 224 -5.83 23.15 -1.10
CA THR A 224 -4.60 23.84 -0.71
C THR A 224 -3.56 23.85 -1.83
N ALA A 225 -2.57 24.74 -1.72
CA ALA A 225 -1.43 24.74 -2.64
C ALA A 225 -0.68 23.39 -2.63
N GLU A 226 -0.65 22.69 -1.50
CA GLU A 226 0.00 21.38 -1.37
C GLU A 226 -0.75 20.31 -2.16
N ASP A 227 -2.08 20.32 -2.14
CA ASP A 227 -2.91 19.39 -2.89
C ASP A 227 -2.67 19.52 -4.41
N LEU A 228 -2.56 20.77 -4.89
CA LEU A 228 -2.25 21.03 -6.30
C LEU A 228 -0.85 20.53 -6.65
N ILE A 229 0.15 20.80 -5.81
CA ILE A 229 1.53 20.32 -5.99
C ILE A 229 1.56 18.80 -6.02
N ASP A 230 0.85 18.13 -5.14
CA ASP A 230 0.80 16.66 -5.06
C ASP A 230 0.26 16.02 -6.36
N ILE A 231 -0.77 16.63 -6.95
CA ILE A 231 -1.33 16.18 -8.25
C ILE A 231 -0.34 16.44 -9.40
N VAL A 232 0.29 17.63 -9.43
CA VAL A 232 1.24 17.99 -10.49
C VAL A 232 2.49 17.12 -10.46
N GLU A 233 2.99 16.82 -9.26
CA GLU A 233 4.12 15.90 -9.06
C GLU A 233 3.77 14.45 -9.45
N GLY A 234 2.57 13.98 -9.15
CA GLY A 234 2.04 12.67 -9.54
C GLY A 234 2.77 11.47 -8.94
N ASN A 235 3.70 11.69 -8.01
CA ASN A 235 4.52 10.63 -7.39
C ASN A 235 4.29 10.50 -5.88
N ARG A 236 3.21 11.06 -5.35
CA ARG A 236 2.86 10.97 -3.94
C ARG A 236 2.20 9.63 -3.64
N VAL A 237 2.49 9.09 -2.45
CA VAL A 237 1.87 7.86 -1.96
C VAL A 237 1.11 8.19 -0.69
N TYR A 238 -0.15 7.74 -0.63
CA TYR A 238 -1.05 7.96 0.50
C TYR A 238 -1.13 6.66 1.28
N ILE A 239 -0.59 6.67 2.49
CA ILE A 239 -0.46 5.47 3.32
C ILE A 239 -1.14 5.73 4.67
N PRO A 240 -2.03 4.84 5.12
CA PRO A 240 -2.56 4.91 6.47
C PRO A 240 -1.45 4.74 7.50
N CYS A 241 -1.59 5.38 8.64
CA CYS A 241 -0.61 5.37 9.72
C CYS A 241 -1.28 5.19 11.08
N ILE A 242 -0.71 4.35 11.92
CA ILE A 242 -1.07 4.20 13.33
C ILE A 242 0.11 4.66 14.18
N TYR A 243 -0.17 5.49 15.18
CA TYR A 243 0.81 5.92 16.17
C TYR A 243 0.79 4.95 17.33
N VAL A 244 1.87 4.18 17.46
CA VAL A 244 2.05 3.22 18.56
C VAL A 244 2.76 3.92 19.70
N LEU A 245 2.03 4.14 20.79
CA LEU A 245 2.54 4.80 21.99
C LEU A 245 3.05 3.74 22.95
N ASN A 246 4.36 3.52 22.92
CA ASN A 246 5.01 2.45 23.69
C ASN A 246 5.42 2.92 25.10
N LYS A 247 5.62 1.97 26.02
CA LYS A 247 6.04 2.13 27.41
C LYS A 247 4.93 2.71 28.32
N ILE A 248 3.69 2.32 28.08
CA ILE A 248 2.56 2.72 28.95
C ILE A 248 2.69 2.18 30.38
N ASP A 249 3.57 1.22 30.61
CA ASP A 249 3.91 0.71 31.94
C ASP A 249 4.58 1.76 32.85
N GLN A 250 5.01 2.89 32.30
CA GLN A 250 5.72 3.96 33.00
C GLN A 250 4.91 5.26 33.15
N ILE A 251 3.62 5.25 32.74
CA ILE A 251 2.72 6.41 32.86
C ILE A 251 1.58 6.13 33.86
N THR A 252 0.90 7.19 34.30
CA THR A 252 -0.24 7.08 35.19
C THR A 252 -1.53 6.72 34.44
N ILE A 253 -2.55 6.27 35.17
CA ILE A 253 -3.86 5.92 34.58
C ILE A 253 -4.55 7.17 34.03
N GLU A 254 -4.38 8.31 34.65
CA GLU A 254 -4.95 9.60 34.19
C GLU A 254 -4.34 10.03 32.85
N GLU A 255 -3.02 9.87 32.71
CA GLU A 255 -2.34 10.13 31.44
C GLU A 255 -2.78 9.15 30.33
N LEU A 256 -2.95 7.88 30.68
CA LEU A 256 -3.44 6.86 29.74
C LEU A 256 -4.85 7.18 29.23
N ASP A 257 -5.75 7.68 30.08
CA ASP A 257 -7.11 8.07 29.66
C ASP A 257 -7.12 9.23 28.66
N ILE A 258 -6.16 10.15 28.75
CA ILE A 258 -5.98 11.23 27.78
C ILE A 258 -5.45 10.67 26.45
N VAL A 259 -4.44 9.80 26.52
CA VAL A 259 -3.74 9.26 25.37
C VAL A 259 -4.64 8.35 24.53
N TYR A 260 -5.48 7.55 25.18
CA TYR A 260 -6.43 6.66 24.50
C TYR A 260 -7.43 7.41 23.60
N LYS A 261 -7.75 8.67 23.92
CA LYS A 261 -8.66 9.52 23.14
C LYS A 261 -8.03 10.14 21.88
N ILE A 262 -6.70 10.03 21.73
CA ILE A 262 -6.00 10.60 20.57
C ILE A 262 -6.31 9.74 19.32
N PRO A 263 -6.75 10.36 18.22
CA PRO A 263 -7.09 9.61 17.01
C PRO A 263 -5.86 8.92 16.42
N HIS A 264 -6.08 7.75 15.83
CA HIS A 264 -5.04 6.93 15.18
C HIS A 264 -3.95 6.41 16.14
N CYS A 265 -4.14 6.50 17.45
CA CYS A 265 -3.18 6.06 18.45
C CYS A 265 -3.56 4.71 19.06
N VAL A 266 -2.53 3.90 19.37
CA VAL A 266 -2.65 2.67 20.16
C VAL A 266 -1.61 2.71 21.26
N PRO A 267 -2.03 2.88 22.52
CA PRO A 267 -1.14 2.77 23.68
C PRO A 267 -0.84 1.29 23.96
N LEU A 268 0.44 0.95 24.14
CA LEU A 268 0.86 -0.41 24.47
C LEU A 268 2.16 -0.45 25.29
N SER A 269 2.45 -1.61 25.87
CA SER A 269 3.77 -1.93 26.38
C SER A 269 4.36 -3.10 25.61
N ALA A 270 5.38 -2.82 24.79
CA ALA A 270 6.06 -3.84 24.03
C ALA A 270 6.78 -4.85 24.93
N HIS A 271 7.30 -4.43 26.07
CA HIS A 271 8.00 -5.28 27.03
C HIS A 271 7.06 -6.27 27.71
N HIS A 272 5.93 -5.80 28.22
CA HIS A 272 4.93 -6.61 28.92
C HIS A 272 3.90 -7.25 28.02
N LYS A 273 3.94 -6.98 26.71
CA LYS A 273 2.96 -7.45 25.70
C LYS A 273 1.52 -6.99 25.97
N TRP A 274 1.38 -5.81 26.61
CA TRP A 274 0.06 -5.26 26.90
C TRP A 274 -0.53 -4.62 25.64
N ASN A 275 -1.82 -4.87 25.44
CA ASN A 275 -2.65 -4.26 24.37
C ASN A 275 -2.23 -4.63 22.94
N PHE A 276 -1.66 -5.81 22.71
CA PHE A 276 -1.30 -6.29 21.38
C PHE A 276 -2.52 -6.64 20.55
N ASP A 277 -3.59 -7.12 21.18
CA ASP A 277 -4.81 -7.52 20.49
C ASP A 277 -5.50 -6.30 19.85
N ASP A 278 -5.62 -5.18 20.57
CA ASP A 278 -6.15 -3.91 20.04
C ASP A 278 -5.28 -3.37 18.88
N LEU A 279 -3.95 -3.50 19.00
CA LEU A 279 -3.04 -3.15 17.91
C LEU A 279 -3.32 -3.98 16.65
N LEU A 280 -3.50 -5.29 16.78
CA LEU A 280 -3.77 -6.18 15.65
C LEU A 280 -5.15 -5.94 15.03
N GLU A 281 -6.16 -5.65 15.85
CA GLU A 281 -7.48 -5.29 15.35
C GLU A 281 -7.44 -3.97 14.57
N LYS A 282 -6.78 -2.93 15.11
CA LYS A 282 -6.59 -1.67 14.39
C LYS A 282 -5.76 -1.83 13.12
N ILE A 283 -4.73 -2.66 13.13
CA ILE A 283 -3.97 -3.00 11.93
C ILE A 283 -4.89 -3.60 10.87
N TRP A 284 -5.76 -4.53 11.25
CA TRP A 284 -6.70 -5.14 10.33
C TRP A 284 -7.64 -4.13 9.70
N ASP A 285 -8.23 -3.26 10.50
CA ASP A 285 -9.15 -2.20 10.05
C ASP A 285 -8.46 -1.23 9.09
N TYR A 286 -7.23 -0.81 9.41
CA TYR A 286 -6.48 0.14 8.58
C TYR A 286 -5.96 -0.47 7.28
N LEU A 287 -5.65 -1.75 7.27
CA LEU A 287 -5.30 -2.47 6.05
C LEU A 287 -6.51 -2.70 5.13
N SER A 288 -7.72 -2.55 5.69
CA SER A 288 -8.98 -2.75 4.97
C SER A 288 -8.95 -4.04 4.15
N LEU A 289 -8.76 -5.17 4.82
CA LEU A 289 -8.70 -6.48 4.21
C LEU A 289 -10.03 -7.22 4.41
N ILE A 290 -10.42 -8.03 3.42
CA ILE A 290 -11.54 -8.93 3.50
C ILE A 290 -11.10 -10.38 3.34
N ARG A 291 -11.84 -11.29 3.96
CA ARG A 291 -11.64 -12.74 3.91
C ARG A 291 -12.71 -13.37 3.04
N ILE A 292 -12.29 -14.14 2.07
CA ILE A 292 -13.18 -14.89 1.19
C ILE A 292 -12.89 -16.38 1.38
N TYR A 293 -13.92 -17.15 1.64
CA TYR A 293 -13.81 -18.60 1.78
C TYR A 293 -14.13 -19.30 0.47
N THR A 294 -13.37 -20.33 0.15
CA THR A 294 -13.59 -21.10 -1.06
C THR A 294 -14.37 -22.38 -0.74
N LYS A 295 -15.30 -22.73 -1.65
CA LYS A 295 -16.08 -23.96 -1.56
C LYS A 295 -15.82 -24.83 -2.79
N PRO A 296 -15.17 -26.00 -2.65
CA PRO A 296 -15.08 -26.97 -3.72
C PRO A 296 -16.45 -27.55 -4.08
N LYS A 297 -16.60 -28.09 -5.30
CA LYS A 297 -17.84 -28.74 -5.72
C LYS A 297 -18.10 -29.97 -4.84
N SER A 298 -19.32 -30.08 -4.30
CA SER A 298 -19.77 -31.19 -3.45
C SER A 298 -19.04 -31.38 -2.11
N GLN A 299 -18.30 -30.37 -1.66
CA GLN A 299 -17.62 -30.34 -0.36
C GLN A 299 -18.11 -29.19 0.50
N LEU A 300 -17.79 -29.21 1.78
CA LEU A 300 -18.01 -28.08 2.69
C LEU A 300 -17.05 -26.96 2.37
N PRO A 301 -17.40 -25.69 2.72
CA PRO A 301 -16.48 -24.57 2.60
C PRO A 301 -15.23 -24.77 3.47
N ASP A 302 -14.08 -24.33 2.97
CA ASP A 302 -12.85 -24.29 3.75
C ASP A 302 -12.78 -22.97 4.53
N TYR A 303 -13.07 -23.06 5.83
CA TYR A 303 -13.00 -21.93 6.75
C TYR A 303 -11.61 -21.75 7.39
N THR A 304 -10.69 -22.70 7.18
CA THR A 304 -9.37 -22.68 7.81
C THR A 304 -8.37 -21.83 7.03
N SER A 305 -8.55 -21.73 5.71
CA SER A 305 -7.63 -21.06 4.79
C SER A 305 -8.34 -20.00 3.95
N PRO A 306 -8.76 -18.86 4.55
CA PRO A 306 -9.39 -17.78 3.80
C PRO A 306 -8.44 -17.18 2.78
N ILE A 307 -8.98 -16.74 1.64
CA ILE A 307 -8.25 -15.92 0.68
C ILE A 307 -8.49 -14.47 1.05
N VAL A 308 -7.40 -13.74 1.28
CA VAL A 308 -7.45 -12.35 1.72
C VAL A 308 -7.30 -11.41 0.51
N LEU A 309 -8.22 -10.46 0.38
CA LEU A 309 -8.23 -9.43 -0.66
C LEU A 309 -8.33 -8.04 -0.02
N PRO A 310 -7.82 -6.97 -0.70
CA PRO A 310 -8.05 -5.60 -0.25
C PRO A 310 -9.53 -5.21 -0.46
N ALA A 311 -10.12 -4.49 0.49
CA ALA A 311 -11.54 -4.11 0.49
C ALA A 311 -11.94 -3.05 -0.56
N GLY A 312 -11.01 -2.55 -1.38
CA GLY A 312 -11.28 -1.56 -2.42
C GLY A 312 -12.05 -2.14 -3.63
N ASN A 313 -13.32 -2.52 -3.42
CA ASN A 313 -14.19 -3.16 -4.41
C ASN A 313 -13.63 -4.47 -4.99
N PRO A 314 -13.30 -5.46 -4.17
CA PRO A 314 -12.76 -6.74 -4.63
C PRO A 314 -13.80 -7.51 -5.43
N THR A 315 -13.45 -7.88 -6.65
CA THR A 315 -14.33 -8.61 -7.56
C THR A 315 -14.06 -10.11 -7.55
N VAL A 316 -14.99 -10.89 -8.09
CA VAL A 316 -14.77 -12.34 -8.34
C VAL A 316 -13.59 -12.54 -9.29
N GLU A 317 -13.30 -11.57 -10.19
CA GLU A 317 -12.13 -11.61 -11.06
C GLU A 317 -10.84 -11.51 -10.26
N ASP A 318 -10.76 -10.59 -9.27
CA ASP A 318 -9.60 -10.45 -8.39
C ASP A 318 -9.36 -11.72 -7.57
N LEU A 319 -10.44 -12.35 -7.07
CA LEU A 319 -10.37 -13.65 -6.40
C LEU A 319 -9.77 -14.72 -7.30
N CYS A 320 -10.25 -14.84 -8.55
CA CYS A 320 -9.72 -15.80 -9.51
C CYS A 320 -8.24 -15.54 -9.81
N CYS A 321 -7.85 -14.29 -10.01
CA CYS A 321 -6.45 -13.89 -10.24
C CYS A 321 -5.55 -14.23 -9.05
N LYS A 322 -6.05 -14.08 -7.83
CA LYS A 322 -5.30 -14.38 -6.60
C LYS A 322 -5.06 -15.89 -6.43
N ILE A 323 -6.04 -16.71 -6.79
CA ILE A 323 -5.90 -18.18 -6.76
C ILE A 323 -4.96 -18.63 -7.88
N HIS A 324 -5.35 -18.39 -9.12
CA HIS A 324 -4.53 -18.71 -10.28
C HIS A 324 -5.05 -18.01 -11.55
N LYS A 325 -4.17 -17.40 -12.33
CA LYS A 325 -4.53 -16.64 -13.56
C LYS A 325 -5.26 -17.47 -14.63
N SER A 326 -5.03 -18.78 -14.69
CA SER A 326 -5.73 -19.67 -15.64
C SER A 326 -7.22 -19.79 -15.37
N LEU A 327 -7.66 -19.61 -14.10
CA LEU A 327 -9.06 -19.71 -13.73
C LEU A 327 -9.95 -18.73 -14.49
N LEU A 328 -9.42 -17.53 -14.83
CA LEU A 328 -10.16 -16.54 -15.61
C LEU A 328 -10.50 -17.01 -17.02
N LYS A 329 -9.62 -17.80 -17.64
CA LYS A 329 -9.85 -18.34 -19.01
C LYS A 329 -10.95 -19.42 -19.01
N GLU A 330 -11.03 -20.18 -17.95
CA GLU A 330 -11.98 -21.27 -17.77
C GLU A 330 -13.24 -20.83 -17.00
N PHE A 331 -13.33 -19.59 -16.57
CA PHE A 331 -14.42 -19.08 -15.76
C PHE A 331 -15.76 -19.10 -16.49
N LYS A 332 -16.78 -19.69 -15.89
CA LYS A 332 -18.16 -19.68 -16.38
C LYS A 332 -19.04 -18.76 -15.55
N TYR A 333 -19.09 -18.99 -14.26
CA TYR A 333 -19.78 -18.18 -13.25
C TYR A 333 -19.28 -18.58 -11.86
N ALA A 334 -19.57 -17.75 -10.88
CA ALA A 334 -19.39 -18.08 -9.46
C ALA A 334 -20.72 -18.26 -8.77
N LEU A 335 -20.80 -19.17 -7.83
CA LEU A 335 -21.88 -19.24 -6.85
C LEU A 335 -21.37 -18.59 -5.57
N VAL A 336 -22.10 -17.59 -5.09
CA VAL A 336 -21.73 -16.80 -3.92
C VAL A 336 -22.79 -16.97 -2.83
N TRP A 337 -22.34 -17.17 -1.60
CA TRP A 337 -23.13 -17.19 -0.37
C TRP A 337 -22.54 -16.12 0.55
N GLY A 338 -23.35 -15.27 1.10
CA GLY A 338 -22.92 -14.25 2.07
C GLY A 338 -23.69 -12.96 1.95
N SER A 339 -23.09 -11.87 2.44
CA SER A 339 -23.73 -10.56 2.54
C SER A 339 -23.74 -9.76 1.23
N SER A 340 -22.90 -10.12 0.26
CA SER A 340 -22.84 -9.42 -1.05
C SER A 340 -23.98 -9.80 -1.98
N VAL A 341 -24.75 -10.85 -1.68
CA VAL A 341 -25.80 -11.41 -2.53
C VAL A 341 -27.18 -11.37 -1.88
N LYS A 342 -28.23 -11.27 -2.71
CA LYS A 342 -29.63 -11.25 -2.23
C LYS A 342 -30.16 -12.65 -1.91
N HIS A 343 -29.65 -13.67 -2.60
CA HIS A 343 -30.07 -15.06 -2.46
C HIS A 343 -28.85 -15.96 -2.21
N ASN A 344 -28.98 -16.94 -1.34
CA ASN A 344 -27.92 -17.87 -0.97
C ASN A 344 -28.24 -19.29 -1.47
N PRO A 345 -27.58 -19.80 -2.55
CA PRO A 345 -26.53 -19.16 -3.36
C PRO A 345 -27.08 -18.27 -4.48
N GLN A 346 -26.31 -17.28 -4.89
CA GLN A 346 -26.58 -16.49 -6.08
C GLN A 346 -25.51 -16.74 -7.14
N ARG A 347 -25.96 -16.78 -8.38
CA ARG A 347 -25.07 -16.91 -9.55
C ARG A 347 -24.57 -15.55 -9.95
N CYS A 348 -23.24 -15.36 -9.91
CA CYS A 348 -22.57 -14.07 -10.12
C CYS A 348 -21.57 -14.16 -11.28
N GLY A 349 -21.39 -13.01 -11.96
CA GLY A 349 -20.37 -12.82 -12.99
C GLY A 349 -19.00 -12.46 -12.40
N LYS A 350 -18.06 -12.12 -13.27
CA LYS A 350 -16.69 -11.70 -12.91
C LYS A 350 -16.67 -10.39 -12.13
N ASP A 351 -17.53 -9.45 -12.51
CA ASP A 351 -17.54 -8.08 -11.99
C ASP A 351 -18.30 -7.94 -10.66
N HIS A 352 -18.80 -9.06 -10.10
CA HIS A 352 -19.50 -9.03 -8.84
C HIS A 352 -18.54 -8.69 -7.69
N VAL A 353 -18.89 -7.66 -6.91
CA VAL A 353 -18.11 -7.20 -5.76
C VAL A 353 -18.43 -8.08 -4.55
N LEU A 354 -17.39 -8.59 -3.90
CA LEU A 354 -17.44 -9.48 -2.75
C LEU A 354 -17.34 -8.68 -1.44
N ASN A 355 -17.97 -9.18 -0.39
CA ASN A 355 -17.88 -8.66 0.97
C ASN A 355 -17.06 -9.62 1.87
N ASP A 356 -16.69 -9.12 3.06
CA ASP A 356 -16.00 -9.95 4.06
C ASP A 356 -16.86 -11.16 4.44
N GLU A 357 -16.21 -12.31 4.60
CA GLU A 357 -16.80 -13.60 4.96
C GLU A 357 -17.73 -14.24 3.89
N ASP A 358 -17.73 -13.72 2.67
CA ASP A 358 -18.42 -14.40 1.57
C ASP A 358 -17.78 -15.75 1.24
N VAL A 359 -18.63 -16.74 0.93
CA VAL A 359 -18.20 -18.06 0.46
C VAL A 359 -18.40 -18.14 -1.04
N VAL A 360 -17.36 -18.50 -1.79
CA VAL A 360 -17.40 -18.52 -3.25
C VAL A 360 -17.04 -19.87 -3.80
N GLN A 361 -17.89 -20.39 -4.70
CA GLN A 361 -17.61 -21.58 -5.51
C GLN A 361 -17.44 -21.16 -6.97
N ILE A 362 -16.25 -21.36 -7.53
CA ILE A 362 -15.97 -21.07 -8.93
C ILE A 362 -16.39 -22.25 -9.80
N VAL A 363 -17.21 -21.98 -10.80
CA VAL A 363 -17.65 -22.99 -11.78
C VAL A 363 -16.94 -22.70 -13.10
N LYS A 364 -16.24 -23.73 -13.61
CA LYS A 364 -15.46 -23.67 -14.85
C LYS A 364 -16.27 -24.09 -16.08
N ASN A 365 -15.87 -23.62 -17.26
CA ASN A 365 -16.33 -24.18 -18.52
C ASN A 365 -15.68 -25.56 -18.74
N MET A 366 -16.48 -26.55 -18.94
CA MET A 366 -16.01 -27.92 -19.25
C MET A 366 -15.59 -28.06 -20.73
N LEU A 367 -14.72 -27.20 -21.24
CA LEU A 367 -14.26 -27.31 -22.65
C LEU A 367 -13.14 -28.36 -22.86
N GLY A 368 -12.62 -28.95 -21.77
CA GLY A 368 -11.53 -29.95 -21.85
C GLY A 368 -11.93 -31.40 -21.62
N GLU A 369 -12.91 -31.68 -20.76
CA GLU A 369 -13.23 -33.06 -20.41
C GLU A 369 -14.20 -33.77 -21.40
N SER A 370 -15.09 -33.02 -22.05
CA SER A 370 -16.01 -33.61 -23.04
C SER A 370 -15.29 -34.01 -24.34
N ALA A 371 -14.23 -33.31 -24.75
CA ALA A 371 -13.43 -33.72 -25.89
C ALA A 371 -12.63 -34.98 -25.59
N PHE A 372 -12.08 -35.12 -24.36
CA PHE A 372 -11.33 -36.32 -23.98
C PHE A 372 -12.25 -37.54 -23.83
N HIS A 373 -13.45 -37.39 -23.25
CA HIS A 373 -14.41 -38.46 -23.15
C HIS A 373 -15.03 -38.82 -24.50
N PHE A 374 -15.26 -37.82 -25.39
CA PHE A 374 -15.80 -38.08 -26.70
C PHE A 374 -14.77 -38.80 -27.63
N TYR A 375 -13.49 -38.39 -27.57
CA TYR A 375 -12.43 -39.08 -28.26
C TYR A 375 -12.11 -40.45 -27.68
N PHE A 376 -12.21 -40.62 -26.35
CA PHE A 376 -12.02 -41.94 -25.73
C PHE A 376 -13.17 -42.90 -26.02
N SER A 377 -14.40 -42.40 -26.11
CA SER A 377 -15.57 -43.20 -26.49
C SER A 377 -15.50 -43.64 -27.98
N ILE A 378 -15.08 -42.74 -28.87
CA ILE A 378 -14.93 -43.08 -30.29
C ILE A 378 -13.73 -44.03 -30.52
N ALA A 379 -12.65 -43.91 -29.78
CA ALA A 379 -11.50 -44.81 -29.85
C ALA A 379 -11.80 -46.21 -29.29
N PHE A 380 -12.78 -46.32 -28.39
CA PHE A 380 -13.20 -47.60 -27.81
C PHE A 380 -14.24 -48.34 -28.67
N GLU A 381 -15.00 -47.61 -29.53
CA GLU A 381 -15.94 -48.18 -30.49
C GLU A 381 -15.30 -48.66 -31.80
N GLN A 382 -14.12 -48.19 -32.15
CA GLN A 382 -13.35 -48.68 -33.29
C GLN A 382 -12.20 -49.57 -32.83
N GLN A 383 -12.53 -50.85 -32.58
CA GLN A 383 -11.56 -51.93 -32.35
C GLN A 383 -10.59 -52.07 -33.51
N SER A 384 -9.45 -51.41 -33.48
CA SER A 384 -8.27 -51.72 -34.28
C SER A 384 -7.01 -51.51 -33.47
N GLU A 385 -6.26 -52.56 -33.23
CA GLU A 385 -5.05 -52.65 -32.40
C GLU A 385 -3.89 -51.71 -32.80
N TRP A 386 -3.99 -51.06 -33.93
CA TRP A 386 -2.93 -50.15 -34.46
C TRP A 386 -3.03 -48.71 -33.98
N SER A 387 -4.13 -48.33 -33.35
CA SER A 387 -4.33 -46.96 -32.87
C SER A 387 -3.69 -46.69 -31.49
N PHE A 388 -3.46 -47.71 -30.69
CA PHE A 388 -2.94 -47.59 -29.33
C PHE A 388 -1.45 -47.24 -29.27
N ALA A 389 -0.63 -47.74 -30.18
CA ALA A 389 0.80 -47.52 -30.23
C ALA A 389 1.13 -46.08 -30.68
N PHE A 390 0.33 -45.49 -31.56
CA PHE A 390 0.53 -44.12 -32.06
C PHE A 390 0.08 -43.06 -31.06
N PHE A 391 -0.91 -43.36 -30.23
CA PHE A 391 -1.38 -42.44 -29.17
C PHE A 391 -0.51 -42.47 -27.91
N ALA A 392 0.02 -43.62 -27.51
CA ALA A 392 0.93 -43.72 -26.39
C ALA A 392 2.27 -43.01 -26.63
N SER A 393 2.79 -43.00 -27.87
CA SER A 393 4.01 -42.27 -28.19
C SER A 393 3.82 -40.74 -28.21
N LYS A 394 2.60 -40.25 -28.51
CA LYS A 394 2.31 -38.82 -28.49
C LYS A 394 2.02 -38.27 -27.09
N ILE A 395 1.49 -39.08 -26.18
CA ILE A 395 1.26 -38.72 -24.77
C ILE A 395 2.58 -38.68 -23.99
N LEU A 396 3.52 -39.59 -24.27
CA LEU A 396 4.86 -39.58 -23.69
C LEU A 396 5.74 -38.41 -24.12
N LEU A 397 5.47 -37.80 -25.28
CA LEU A 397 6.18 -36.61 -25.77
C LEU A 397 5.60 -35.28 -25.25
N THR A 398 4.38 -35.27 -24.71
CA THR A 398 3.76 -34.07 -24.12
C THR A 398 3.86 -33.98 -22.60
N THR A 399 4.19 -35.08 -21.91
CA THR A 399 4.38 -35.08 -20.44
C THR A 399 5.81 -34.80 -19.99
N ASN A 400 6.77 -34.64 -20.92
CA ASN A 400 8.15 -34.23 -20.61
C ASN A 400 8.40 -32.72 -20.79
N PHE A 401 7.34 -31.90 -20.93
CA PHE A 401 7.42 -30.44 -21.03
C PHE A 401 6.32 -29.74 -20.16
N ILE A 402 6.17 -30.14 -18.90
CA ILE A 402 5.52 -29.31 -17.86
C ILE A 402 6.31 -29.49 -16.56
#